data_2f097b0e6d173b439e55f8da4f8e2c1e
#
_entry.id   2f097b0e6d173b439e55f8da4f8e2c1e
#
_cell.length_a   1.000
_cell.length_b   1.000
_cell.length_c   1.000
_cell.angle_alpha   90.00
_cell.angle_beta   90.00
_cell.angle_gamma   90.00
#
_symmetry.space_group_name_H-M   'P 1'
#
loop_
_entity.id
_entity.type
_entity.pdbx_description
1 polymer ?
#
loop_
_entity_poly.entity_id
_entity_poly.type
_entity_poly.pdbx_seq_one_letter_code
_entity_poly.pdbx_strand_id
1 'polypeptide(L)'
;MIPLVTLIVVVLLAIILFFMSARIVRQYERGVVLRFGRLHNVREPGIRFIFPIVDVLIPVSLRIVTMPIQSQGIITKDNVTVGVSAVAYYRIQDPVKSVIAIENVRAAIDQIAQTTLRRVVGQHHLDEILSDTAALNANIREILDVTTVEWGVEVTLVELKDILLPDTMKRAMAKQAEAEREKRAKIIAAEGEALAAAQLGAASDTMMSHPLALQLRTLQTLVEIGVDKNTLVIAPAPLVSSIGDVMNLIDREAAVAQMRAH
;
A
#
# COMPACT_ATOMS: atom_id res chain seq x y z
N MET A 1 26.69 74.89 4.88
CA MET A 1 26.95 73.55 5.50
C MET A 1 25.67 72.82 5.88
N ILE A 2 24.72 73.47 6.52
CA ILE A 2 23.41 72.88 6.91
C ILE A 2 22.63 72.24 5.72
N PRO A 3 22.47 72.93 4.54
CA PRO A 3 21.69 72.34 3.43
C PRO A 3 22.36 71.09 2.80
N LEU A 4 23.66 70.99 2.86
CA LEU A 4 24.38 69.81 2.34
C LEU A 4 24.14 68.57 3.25
N VAL A 5 24.21 68.78 4.56
CA VAL A 5 23.98 67.68 5.54
C VAL A 5 22.53 67.20 5.47
N THR A 6 21.54 68.06 5.33
CA THR A 6 20.15 67.70 5.16
C THR A 6 19.93 66.93 3.86
N LEU A 7 20.57 67.29 2.76
CA LEU A 7 20.49 66.59 1.50
C LEU A 7 21.05 65.14 1.62
N ILE A 8 22.19 65.00 2.27
CA ILE A 8 22.81 63.67 2.50
C ILE A 8 21.89 62.78 3.34
N VAL A 9 21.30 63.31 4.41
CA VAL A 9 20.37 62.57 5.26
C VAL A 9 19.13 62.13 4.49
N VAL A 10 18.53 62.98 3.66
CA VAL A 10 17.37 62.63 2.83
C VAL A 10 17.70 61.59 1.81
N VAL A 11 18.86 61.67 1.14
CA VAL A 11 19.31 60.64 0.16
C VAL A 11 19.52 59.30 0.86
N LEU A 12 20.17 59.32 2.01
CA LEU A 12 20.45 58.08 2.78
C LEU A 12 19.14 57.42 3.24
N LEU A 13 18.19 58.22 3.71
CA LEU A 13 16.85 57.76 4.10
C LEU A 13 16.07 57.18 2.91
N ALA A 14 16.14 57.83 1.74
CA ALA A 14 15.55 57.33 0.51
C ALA A 14 16.15 55.96 0.06
N ILE A 15 17.46 55.82 0.18
CA ILE A 15 18.16 54.57 -0.11
C ILE A 15 17.73 53.46 0.85
N ILE A 16 17.65 53.74 2.14
CA ILE A 16 17.17 52.78 3.14
C ILE A 16 15.76 52.35 2.84
N LEU A 17 14.86 53.27 2.55
CA LEU A 17 13.45 53.00 2.18
C LEU A 17 13.37 52.15 0.90
N PHE A 18 14.23 52.42 -0.08
CA PHE A 18 14.31 51.65 -1.32
C PHE A 18 14.70 50.20 -1.08
N PHE A 19 15.73 49.95 -0.27
CA PHE A 19 16.14 48.60 0.09
C PHE A 19 15.07 47.87 0.96
N MET A 20 14.39 48.58 1.84
CA MET A 20 13.29 48.02 2.62
C MET A 20 12.04 47.71 1.76
N SER A 21 11.89 48.39 0.64
CA SER A 21 10.76 48.20 -0.30
C SER A 21 10.90 46.93 -1.13
N ALA A 22 12.13 46.53 -1.45
CA ALA A 22 12.40 45.34 -2.26
C ALA A 22 12.21 44.05 -1.45
N ARG A 23 11.22 43.25 -1.82
CA ARG A 23 10.97 41.91 -1.24
C ARG A 23 11.06 40.85 -2.33
N ILE A 24 11.67 39.73 -2.01
CA ILE A 24 11.79 38.57 -2.90
C ILE A 24 10.71 37.57 -2.54
N VAL A 25 9.83 37.29 -3.49
CA VAL A 25 8.84 36.19 -3.41
C VAL A 25 9.41 34.99 -4.14
N ARG A 26 9.51 33.86 -3.46
CA ARG A 26 10.09 32.65 -4.04
C ARG A 26 9.13 32.01 -5.06
N GLN A 27 9.66 31.18 -5.96
CA GLN A 27 8.86 30.56 -7.04
C GLN A 27 7.68 29.72 -6.51
N TYR A 28 7.85 29.08 -5.37
CA TYR A 28 6.87 28.23 -4.73
C TYR A 28 5.96 28.99 -3.73
N GLU A 29 6.07 30.31 -3.67
CA GLU A 29 5.29 31.20 -2.79
C GLU A 29 4.48 32.17 -3.60
N ARG A 30 3.39 32.63 -3.01
CA ARG A 30 2.63 33.80 -3.45
C ARG A 30 2.59 34.81 -2.32
N GLY A 31 2.82 36.07 -2.64
CA GLY A 31 2.78 37.14 -1.67
C GLY A 31 1.39 37.77 -1.62
N VAL A 32 0.66 37.58 -0.54
CA VAL A 32 -0.59 38.29 -0.30
C VAL A 32 -0.24 39.64 0.31
N VAL A 33 -0.62 40.74 -0.38
CA VAL A 33 -0.32 42.10 0.07
C VAL A 33 -1.59 42.69 0.69
N LEU A 34 -1.47 43.05 1.97
CA LEU A 34 -2.47 43.81 2.71
C LEU A 34 -2.02 45.28 2.81
N ARG A 35 -2.81 46.21 2.23
CA ARG A 35 -2.58 47.63 2.32
C ARG A 35 -3.52 48.23 3.34
N PHE A 36 -2.99 48.86 4.38
CA PHE A 36 -3.81 49.37 5.51
C PHE A 36 -4.76 48.29 6.08
N GLY A 37 -4.32 47.04 6.12
CA GLY A 37 -5.14 45.91 6.60
C GLY A 37 -6.22 45.42 5.61
N ARG A 38 -6.34 45.99 4.42
CA ARG A 38 -7.25 45.54 3.38
C ARG A 38 -6.49 44.77 2.30
N LEU A 39 -7.07 43.69 1.78
CA LEU A 39 -6.53 42.96 0.65
C LEU A 39 -6.38 43.91 -0.55
N HIS A 40 -5.14 43.97 -1.07
CA HIS A 40 -4.86 44.81 -2.23
C HIS A 40 -4.59 43.98 -3.48
N ASN A 41 -3.61 43.07 -3.42
CA ASN A 41 -3.24 42.25 -4.56
C ASN A 41 -2.41 41.00 -4.13
N VAL A 42 -2.33 40.00 -5.02
CA VAL A 42 -1.43 38.85 -4.88
C VAL A 42 -0.21 39.08 -5.77
N ARG A 43 0.98 39.00 -5.20
CA ARG A 43 2.23 39.15 -5.91
C ARG A 43 2.77 37.81 -6.37
N GLU A 44 3.10 37.74 -7.66
CA GLU A 44 3.77 36.61 -8.28
C GLU A 44 5.25 36.55 -7.86
N PRO A 45 5.91 35.40 -8.05
CA PRO A 45 7.33 35.23 -7.75
C PRO A 45 8.23 36.26 -8.44
N GLY A 46 9.33 36.57 -7.78
CA GLY A 46 10.33 37.52 -8.24
C GLY A 46 10.58 38.64 -7.26
N ILE A 47 11.35 39.64 -7.68
CA ILE A 47 11.61 40.86 -6.92
C ILE A 47 10.38 41.75 -7.05
N ARG A 48 9.73 42.06 -5.96
CA ARG A 48 8.54 42.90 -5.90
C ARG A 48 8.78 44.07 -4.95
N PHE A 49 8.35 45.26 -5.40
CA PHE A 49 8.40 46.45 -4.58
C PHE A 49 7.08 46.63 -3.83
N ILE A 50 7.20 46.83 -2.55
CA ILE A 50 6.09 47.10 -1.64
C ILE A 50 6.36 48.40 -0.92
N PHE A 51 5.30 49.15 -0.54
CA PHE A 51 5.47 50.34 0.27
C PHE A 51 5.72 49.95 1.73
N PRO A 52 6.96 50.14 2.24
CA PRO A 52 7.25 49.84 3.63
C PRO A 52 6.33 50.66 4.53
N ILE A 53 5.87 50.09 5.67
CA ILE A 53 4.95 50.67 6.65
C ILE A 53 3.48 50.54 6.25
N VAL A 54 3.10 50.73 4.97
CA VAL A 54 1.71 50.71 4.47
C VAL A 54 1.29 49.30 4.04
N ASP A 55 2.17 48.62 3.37
CA ASP A 55 1.93 47.29 2.81
C ASP A 55 2.54 46.19 3.70
N VAL A 56 1.74 45.22 4.07
CA VAL A 56 2.17 43.98 4.73
C VAL A 56 2.15 42.82 3.73
N LEU A 57 3.29 42.21 3.45
CA LEU A 57 3.42 41.05 2.59
C LEU A 57 3.40 39.77 3.42
N ILE A 58 2.43 38.90 3.19
CA ILE A 58 2.32 37.59 3.81
C ILE A 58 2.70 36.55 2.75
N PRO A 59 3.85 35.88 2.86
CA PRO A 59 4.23 34.81 1.93
C PRO A 59 3.45 33.53 2.24
N VAL A 60 2.77 32.98 1.26
CA VAL A 60 2.01 31.72 1.34
C VAL A 60 2.67 30.70 0.43
N SER A 61 3.07 29.54 0.98
CA SER A 61 3.65 28.44 0.23
C SER A 61 2.57 27.62 -0.48
N LEU A 62 2.78 27.35 -1.78
CA LEU A 62 1.88 26.52 -2.60
C LEU A 62 2.33 25.05 -2.65
N ARG A 63 3.39 24.69 -1.93
CA ARG A 63 3.88 23.31 -1.90
C ARG A 63 2.91 22.40 -1.15
N ILE A 64 2.94 21.13 -1.50
CA ILE A 64 2.23 20.10 -0.74
C ILE A 64 2.88 19.99 0.65
N VAL A 65 2.05 20.04 1.66
CA VAL A 65 2.44 19.89 3.07
C VAL A 65 1.92 18.55 3.56
N THR A 66 2.79 17.77 4.16
CA THR A 66 2.44 16.53 4.85
C THR A 66 2.07 16.84 6.29
N MET A 67 0.90 16.41 6.70
CA MET A 67 0.39 16.61 8.05
C MET A 67 0.04 15.26 8.68
N PRO A 68 0.79 14.82 9.70
CA PRO A 68 0.41 13.63 10.46
C PRO A 68 -0.79 13.95 11.36
N ILE A 69 -1.81 13.10 11.29
CA ILE A 69 -2.97 13.10 12.18
C ILE A 69 -2.66 12.13 13.32
N GLN A 70 -2.64 12.64 14.54
CA GLN A 70 -2.30 11.85 15.71
C GLN A 70 -3.29 10.72 15.94
N SER A 71 -2.79 9.62 16.54
CA SER A 71 -3.61 8.47 16.87
C SER A 71 -4.80 8.85 17.74
N GLN A 72 -5.98 8.50 17.27
CA GLN A 72 -7.26 8.72 17.97
C GLN A 72 -7.82 7.39 18.44
N GLY A 73 -8.20 7.30 19.71
CA GLY A 73 -9.00 6.17 20.22
C GLY A 73 -10.44 6.33 19.75
N ILE A 74 -10.90 5.38 18.95
CA ILE A 74 -12.22 5.41 18.31
C ILE A 74 -12.91 4.08 18.60
N ILE A 75 -14.22 4.13 18.84
CA ILE A 75 -15.04 2.92 18.95
C ILE A 75 -15.69 2.68 17.57
N THR A 76 -15.44 1.51 16.99
CA THR A 76 -16.03 1.08 15.72
C THR A 76 -17.50 0.70 15.90
N LYS A 77 -18.20 0.47 14.78
CA LYS A 77 -19.59 0.01 14.79
C LYS A 77 -19.78 -1.33 15.51
N ASP A 78 -18.72 -2.17 15.54
CA ASP A 78 -18.69 -3.46 16.27
C ASP A 78 -18.40 -3.32 17.76
N ASN A 79 -18.40 -2.09 18.28
CA ASN A 79 -18.09 -1.77 19.67
C ASN A 79 -16.66 -2.16 20.11
N VAL A 80 -15.71 -2.14 19.16
CA VAL A 80 -14.28 -2.39 19.42
C VAL A 80 -13.54 -1.05 19.48
N THR A 81 -12.77 -0.84 20.54
CA THR A 81 -11.91 0.35 20.66
C THR A 81 -10.63 0.14 19.84
N VAL A 82 -10.39 1.01 18.86
CA VAL A 82 -9.20 0.98 18.00
C VAL A 82 -8.48 2.32 18.06
N GLY A 83 -7.16 2.30 17.99
CA GLY A 83 -6.33 3.49 17.82
C GLY A 83 -6.02 3.66 16.33
N VAL A 84 -6.49 4.75 15.72
CA VAL A 84 -6.27 4.99 14.29
C VAL A 84 -5.46 6.26 14.11
N SER A 85 -4.38 6.19 13.33
CA SER A 85 -3.59 7.33 12.88
C SER A 85 -3.64 7.44 11.36
N ALA A 86 -3.50 8.66 10.84
CA ALA A 86 -3.53 8.92 9.41
C ALA A 86 -2.52 10.01 9.04
N VAL A 87 -2.32 10.19 7.74
CA VAL A 87 -1.52 11.28 7.18
C VAL A 87 -2.35 11.97 6.11
N ALA A 88 -2.46 13.29 6.19
CA ALA A 88 -3.09 14.11 5.16
C ALA A 88 -2.04 14.90 4.40
N TYR A 89 -2.22 14.98 3.09
CA TYR A 89 -1.42 15.79 2.17
C TYR A 89 -2.33 16.89 1.62
N TYR A 90 -1.96 18.11 1.84
CA TYR A 90 -2.72 19.26 1.37
C TYR A 90 -1.81 20.33 0.75
N ARG A 91 -2.37 21.16 -0.10
CA ARG A 91 -1.73 22.34 -0.64
C ARG A 91 -2.68 23.54 -0.60
N ILE A 92 -2.11 24.73 -0.54
CA ILE A 92 -2.88 25.95 -0.66
C ILE A 92 -3.08 26.26 -2.15
N GLN A 93 -4.34 26.28 -2.59
CA GLN A 93 -4.71 26.60 -3.96
C GLN A 93 -4.98 28.10 -4.11
N ASP A 94 -5.72 28.67 -3.15
CA ASP A 94 -6.01 30.09 -3.12
C ASP A 94 -5.35 30.77 -1.92
N PRO A 95 -4.22 31.49 -2.15
CA PRO A 95 -3.49 32.14 -1.07
C PRO A 95 -4.30 33.22 -0.37
N VAL A 96 -5.25 33.86 -1.06
CA VAL A 96 -6.08 34.93 -0.50
C VAL A 96 -7.02 34.38 0.55
N LYS A 97 -7.76 33.34 0.18
CA LYS A 97 -8.67 32.66 1.11
C LYS A 97 -7.96 32.11 2.31
N SER A 98 -6.77 31.50 2.10
CA SER A 98 -5.99 30.90 3.20
C SER A 98 -5.49 31.90 4.25
N VAL A 99 -5.35 33.18 3.88
CA VAL A 99 -4.94 34.26 4.80
C VAL A 99 -6.12 34.94 5.45
N ILE A 100 -7.25 35.11 4.72
CA ILE A 100 -8.39 35.90 5.20
C ILE A 100 -9.41 35.04 5.94
N ALA A 101 -9.68 33.81 5.43
CA ALA A 101 -10.75 32.99 5.96
C ALA A 101 -10.38 32.29 7.28
N ILE A 102 -9.08 32.04 7.50
CA ILE A 102 -8.62 31.28 8.66
C ILE A 102 -7.27 31.76 9.17
N GLU A 103 -7.12 31.81 10.48
CA GLU A 103 -5.88 32.28 11.11
C GLU A 103 -4.75 31.26 10.97
N ASN A 104 -5.04 29.98 11.24
CA ASN A 104 -4.06 28.91 11.19
C ASN A 104 -4.61 27.70 10.42
N VAL A 105 -4.32 27.67 9.13
CA VAL A 105 -4.73 26.61 8.20
C VAL A 105 -4.36 25.21 8.74
N ARG A 106 -3.12 25.05 9.20
CA ARG A 106 -2.62 23.76 9.65
C ARG A 106 -3.38 23.23 10.87
N ALA A 107 -3.58 24.08 11.88
CA ALA A 107 -4.28 23.69 13.09
C ALA A 107 -5.75 23.35 12.83
N ALA A 108 -6.39 24.10 11.95
CA ALA A 108 -7.78 23.88 11.60
C ALA A 108 -7.98 22.59 10.79
N ILE A 109 -7.11 22.32 9.80
CA ILE A 109 -7.17 21.06 9.03
C ILE A 109 -6.92 19.87 9.96
N ASP A 110 -5.96 19.96 10.89
CA ASP A 110 -5.69 18.91 11.87
C ASP A 110 -6.93 18.60 12.73
N GLN A 111 -7.59 19.63 13.24
CA GLN A 111 -8.79 19.46 14.06
C GLN A 111 -9.97 18.84 13.28
N ILE A 112 -10.20 19.28 12.04
CA ILE A 112 -11.25 18.69 11.21
C ILE A 112 -10.89 17.28 10.79
N ALA A 113 -9.62 17.03 10.46
CA ALA A 113 -9.14 15.70 10.09
C ALA A 113 -9.35 14.70 11.23
N GLN A 114 -9.01 15.08 12.47
CA GLN A 114 -9.22 14.22 13.65
C GLN A 114 -10.72 13.93 13.88
N THR A 115 -11.57 14.93 13.74
CA THR A 115 -13.02 14.74 13.94
C THR A 115 -13.67 13.95 12.80
N THR A 116 -13.23 14.16 11.56
CA THR A 116 -13.68 13.39 10.40
C THR A 116 -13.23 11.94 10.47
N LEU A 117 -11.96 11.70 10.83
CA LEU A 117 -11.41 10.37 11.05
C LEU A 117 -12.24 9.60 12.10
N ARG A 118 -12.53 10.25 13.24
CA ARG A 118 -13.36 9.64 14.29
C ARG A 118 -14.76 9.31 13.79
N ARG A 119 -15.39 10.20 13.03
CA ARG A 119 -16.73 9.98 12.49
C ARG A 119 -16.76 8.85 11.47
N VAL A 120 -15.87 8.85 10.49
CA VAL A 120 -15.85 7.85 9.43
C VAL A 120 -15.51 6.47 10.00
N VAL A 121 -14.44 6.34 10.79
CA VAL A 121 -14.03 5.07 11.39
C VAL A 121 -15.12 4.54 12.34
N GLY A 122 -15.79 5.41 13.10
CA GLY A 122 -16.87 4.99 14.01
C GLY A 122 -18.14 4.49 13.31
N GLN A 123 -18.31 4.76 12.02
CA GLN A 123 -19.45 4.30 11.21
C GLN A 123 -19.22 2.95 10.53
N HIS A 124 -17.99 2.47 10.48
CA HIS A 124 -17.59 1.25 9.79
C HIS A 124 -17.31 0.10 10.76
N HIS A 125 -17.45 -1.13 10.26
CA HIS A 125 -17.02 -2.34 10.96
C HIS A 125 -15.50 -2.49 10.93
N LEU A 126 -14.92 -3.16 11.92
CA LEU A 126 -13.48 -3.36 12.00
C LEU A 126 -12.93 -4.08 10.76
N ASP A 127 -13.64 -5.09 10.28
CA ASP A 127 -13.25 -5.87 9.10
C ASP A 127 -13.23 -5.00 7.84
N GLU A 128 -14.17 -4.06 7.69
CA GLU A 128 -14.21 -3.09 6.58
C GLU A 128 -13.01 -2.15 6.63
N ILE A 129 -12.68 -1.65 7.85
CA ILE A 129 -11.54 -0.74 8.05
C ILE A 129 -10.21 -1.41 7.69
N LEU A 130 -10.08 -2.73 7.92
CA LEU A 130 -8.86 -3.47 7.64
C LEU A 130 -8.78 -3.95 6.19
N SER A 131 -9.92 -4.27 5.55
CA SER A 131 -9.98 -4.84 4.20
C SER A 131 -10.06 -3.79 3.10
N ASP A 132 -10.80 -2.69 3.32
CA ASP A 132 -11.09 -1.65 2.31
C ASP A 132 -10.61 -0.27 2.76
N THR A 133 -9.33 -0.17 3.07
CA THR A 133 -8.69 1.10 3.44
C THR A 133 -8.77 2.14 2.33
N ALA A 134 -8.82 1.72 1.06
CA ALA A 134 -8.85 2.62 -0.09
C ALA A 134 -10.17 3.41 -0.16
N ALA A 135 -11.31 2.75 0.02
CA ALA A 135 -12.62 3.42 0.05
C ALA A 135 -12.73 4.38 1.23
N LEU A 136 -12.22 3.99 2.40
CA LEU A 136 -12.19 4.85 3.59
C LEU A 136 -11.33 6.10 3.37
N ASN A 137 -10.13 5.93 2.82
CA ASN A 137 -9.23 7.04 2.49
C ASN A 137 -9.89 8.04 1.53
N ALA A 138 -10.58 7.53 0.49
CA ALA A 138 -11.31 8.36 -0.47
C ALA A 138 -12.46 9.13 0.19
N ASN A 139 -13.24 8.49 1.04
CA ASN A 139 -14.35 9.12 1.78
C ASN A 139 -13.84 10.22 2.73
N ILE A 140 -12.80 9.94 3.51
CA ILE A 140 -12.20 10.93 4.42
C ILE A 140 -11.66 12.12 3.62
N ARG A 141 -10.95 11.86 2.50
CA ARG A 141 -10.44 12.91 1.62
C ARG A 141 -11.55 13.78 1.09
N GLU A 142 -12.63 13.20 0.57
CA GLU A 142 -13.77 13.94 0.02
C GLU A 142 -14.43 14.86 1.04
N ILE A 143 -14.68 14.37 2.26
CA ILE A 143 -15.26 15.15 3.33
C ILE A 143 -14.33 16.30 3.74
N LEU A 144 -13.03 16.05 3.82
CA LEU A 144 -12.05 17.07 4.16
C LEU A 144 -11.96 18.13 3.06
N ASP A 145 -11.87 17.71 1.80
CA ASP A 145 -11.75 18.60 0.65
C ASP A 145 -12.93 19.56 0.55
N VAL A 146 -14.17 19.05 0.63
CA VAL A 146 -15.38 19.88 0.63
C VAL A 146 -15.33 20.96 1.72
N THR A 147 -14.83 20.63 2.91
CA THR A 147 -14.79 21.58 4.02
C THR A 147 -13.64 22.60 3.86
N THR A 148 -12.51 22.18 3.29
CA THR A 148 -11.31 23.04 3.20
C THR A 148 -11.28 23.92 1.96
N VAL A 149 -12.11 23.66 0.94
CA VAL A 149 -12.26 24.51 -0.26
C VAL A 149 -12.63 25.95 0.09
N GLU A 150 -13.46 26.15 1.10
CA GLU A 150 -13.83 27.51 1.55
C GLU A 150 -12.62 28.31 2.06
N TRP A 151 -11.60 27.62 2.55
CA TRP A 151 -10.34 28.23 3.02
C TRP A 151 -9.26 28.32 1.94
N GLY A 152 -9.59 27.93 0.71
CA GLY A 152 -8.64 27.92 -0.41
C GLY A 152 -7.57 26.83 -0.28
N VAL A 153 -7.88 25.74 0.41
CA VAL A 153 -7.00 24.59 0.59
C VAL A 153 -7.60 23.39 -0.12
N GLU A 154 -6.74 22.66 -0.82
CA GLU A 154 -7.07 21.42 -1.50
C GLU A 154 -6.39 20.23 -0.77
N VAL A 155 -7.17 19.26 -0.35
CA VAL A 155 -6.66 18.02 0.23
C VAL A 155 -6.41 17.01 -0.90
N THR A 156 -5.13 16.80 -1.20
CA THR A 156 -4.72 15.96 -2.33
C THR A 156 -4.91 14.47 -2.03
N LEU A 157 -4.49 14.04 -0.83
CA LEU A 157 -4.49 12.64 -0.43
C LEU A 157 -4.66 12.53 1.08
N VAL A 158 -5.37 11.50 1.51
CA VAL A 158 -5.42 11.08 2.92
C VAL A 158 -5.18 9.58 2.96
N GLU A 159 -4.30 9.15 3.85
CA GLU A 159 -3.98 7.74 4.03
C GLU A 159 -4.01 7.36 5.51
N LEU A 160 -4.70 6.28 5.80
CA LEU A 160 -4.62 5.62 7.11
C LEU A 160 -3.22 5.01 7.25
N LYS A 161 -2.55 5.34 8.34
CA LYS A 161 -1.16 4.89 8.58
C LYS A 161 -1.13 3.63 9.43
N ASP A 162 -1.65 3.71 10.65
CA ASP A 162 -1.61 2.62 11.63
C ASP A 162 -3.00 2.44 12.26
N ILE A 163 -3.39 1.17 12.42
CA ILE A 163 -4.60 0.77 13.13
C ILE A 163 -4.15 -0.09 14.32
N LEU A 164 -4.22 0.47 15.51
CA LEU A 164 -3.83 -0.20 16.75
C LEU A 164 -5.04 -0.90 17.36
N LEU A 165 -4.96 -2.20 17.46
CA LEU A 165 -5.98 -3.06 18.07
C LEU A 165 -5.59 -3.44 19.49
N PRO A 166 -6.55 -3.66 20.40
CA PRO A 166 -6.30 -4.26 21.70
C PRO A 166 -5.67 -5.65 21.57
N ASP A 167 -4.77 -6.02 22.48
CA ASP A 167 -4.04 -7.29 22.40
C ASP A 167 -4.94 -8.53 22.47
N THR A 168 -6.07 -8.42 23.15
CA THR A 168 -7.10 -9.47 23.16
C THR A 168 -7.69 -9.73 21.79
N MET A 169 -7.98 -8.64 21.06
CA MET A 169 -8.52 -8.72 19.71
C MET A 169 -7.48 -9.21 18.69
N LYS A 170 -6.23 -8.72 18.78
CA LYS A 170 -5.13 -9.23 17.96
C LYS A 170 -4.98 -10.74 18.07
N ARG A 171 -5.05 -11.27 19.29
CA ARG A 171 -4.97 -12.73 19.53
C ARG A 171 -6.17 -13.48 18.97
N ALA A 172 -7.38 -12.93 19.11
CA ALA A 172 -8.58 -13.54 18.53
C ALA A 172 -8.53 -13.59 17.02
N MET A 173 -8.16 -12.47 16.37
CA MET A 173 -8.00 -12.38 14.90
C MET A 173 -6.88 -13.29 14.38
N ALA A 174 -5.75 -13.38 15.10
CA ALA A 174 -4.67 -14.30 14.74
C ALA A 174 -5.16 -15.76 14.72
N LYS A 175 -5.91 -16.18 15.77
CA LYS A 175 -6.49 -17.52 15.85
C LYS A 175 -7.53 -17.78 14.76
N GLN A 176 -8.37 -16.78 14.44
CA GLN A 176 -9.33 -16.87 13.35
C GLN A 176 -8.62 -17.01 11.99
N ALA A 177 -7.60 -16.18 11.73
CA ALA A 177 -6.82 -16.22 10.51
C ALA A 177 -6.06 -17.56 10.35
N GLU A 178 -5.55 -18.13 11.45
CA GLU A 178 -4.93 -19.46 11.45
C GLU A 178 -5.93 -20.55 11.07
N ALA A 179 -7.11 -20.54 11.69
CA ALA A 179 -8.17 -21.49 11.38
C ALA A 179 -8.66 -21.38 9.92
N GLU A 180 -8.78 -20.16 9.41
CA GLU A 180 -9.17 -19.95 8.01
C GLU A 180 -8.09 -20.42 7.02
N ARG A 181 -6.81 -20.17 7.33
CA ARG A 181 -5.69 -20.68 6.54
C ARG A 181 -5.63 -22.20 6.55
N GLU A 182 -5.85 -22.82 7.72
CA GLU A 182 -5.90 -24.29 7.84
C GLU A 182 -7.07 -24.86 7.05
N LYS A 183 -8.26 -24.27 7.15
CA LYS A 183 -9.43 -24.66 6.32
C LYS A 183 -9.09 -24.57 4.83
N ARG A 184 -8.52 -23.45 4.38
CA ARG A 184 -8.14 -23.25 2.97
C ARG A 184 -7.08 -24.24 2.52
N ALA A 185 -6.08 -24.52 3.35
CA ALA A 185 -5.04 -25.51 3.05
C ALA A 185 -5.64 -26.92 2.89
N LYS A 186 -6.60 -27.30 3.77
CA LYS A 186 -7.28 -28.60 3.66
C LYS A 186 -8.13 -28.69 2.39
N ILE A 187 -8.80 -27.64 1.98
CA ILE A 187 -9.57 -27.60 0.73
C ILE A 187 -8.64 -27.77 -0.47
N ILE A 188 -7.55 -26.97 -0.52
CA ILE A 188 -6.57 -27.06 -1.61
C ILE A 188 -5.92 -28.44 -1.67
N ALA A 189 -5.59 -29.05 -0.52
CA ALA A 189 -5.04 -30.38 -0.47
C ALA A 189 -6.04 -31.43 -1.01
N ALA A 190 -7.30 -31.36 -0.58
CA ALA A 190 -8.35 -32.27 -1.05
C ALA A 190 -8.64 -32.11 -2.56
N GLU A 191 -8.67 -30.88 -3.07
CA GLU A 191 -8.80 -30.61 -4.50
C GLU A 191 -7.59 -31.15 -5.29
N GLY A 192 -6.37 -30.96 -4.75
CA GLY A 192 -5.15 -31.51 -5.32
C GLY A 192 -5.15 -33.03 -5.36
N GLU A 193 -5.56 -33.70 -4.27
CA GLU A 193 -5.70 -35.15 -4.22
C GLU A 193 -6.75 -35.68 -5.22
N ALA A 194 -7.90 -35.00 -5.30
CA ALA A 194 -8.95 -35.39 -6.26
C ALA A 194 -8.46 -35.24 -7.71
N LEU A 195 -7.75 -34.16 -8.03
CA LEU A 195 -7.17 -33.96 -9.36
C LEU A 195 -6.07 -34.99 -9.67
N ALA A 196 -5.20 -35.26 -8.70
CA ALA A 196 -4.16 -36.26 -8.82
C ALA A 196 -4.75 -37.68 -9.00
N ALA A 197 -5.80 -38.03 -8.22
CA ALA A 197 -6.48 -39.33 -8.36
C ALA A 197 -7.13 -39.50 -9.74
N ALA A 198 -7.77 -38.42 -10.26
CA ALA A 198 -8.36 -38.45 -11.61
C ALA A 198 -7.28 -38.65 -12.69
N GLN A 199 -6.12 -37.97 -12.58
CA GLN A 199 -5.03 -38.09 -13.51
C GLN A 199 -4.33 -39.49 -13.42
N LEU A 200 -4.17 -40.01 -12.19
CA LEU A 200 -3.65 -41.35 -11.97
C LEU A 200 -4.60 -42.42 -12.52
N GLY A 201 -5.93 -42.22 -12.37
CA GLY A 201 -6.93 -43.10 -12.99
C GLY A 201 -6.81 -43.13 -14.51
N ALA A 202 -6.77 -41.98 -15.17
CA ALA A 202 -6.60 -41.85 -16.60
C ALA A 202 -5.25 -42.44 -17.09
N ALA A 203 -4.18 -42.21 -16.33
CA ALA A 203 -2.89 -42.81 -16.61
C ALA A 203 -2.89 -44.37 -16.45
N SER A 204 -3.61 -44.88 -15.44
CA SER A 204 -3.79 -46.30 -15.22
C SER A 204 -4.53 -46.97 -16.36
N ASP A 205 -5.63 -46.35 -16.85
CA ASP A 205 -6.40 -46.85 -17.99
C ASP A 205 -5.56 -46.91 -19.25
N THR A 206 -4.70 -45.92 -19.48
CA THR A 206 -3.76 -45.90 -20.60
C THR A 206 -2.68 -46.99 -20.46
N MET A 207 -2.17 -47.23 -19.24
CA MET A 207 -1.18 -48.27 -18.99
C MET A 207 -1.77 -49.69 -19.08
N MET A 208 -3.05 -49.87 -18.69
CA MET A 208 -3.71 -51.17 -18.82
C MET A 208 -3.94 -51.56 -20.27
N SER A 209 -4.12 -50.60 -21.18
CA SER A 209 -4.18 -50.87 -22.63
C SER A 209 -2.82 -51.26 -23.23
N HIS A 210 -1.70 -50.99 -22.53
CA HIS A 210 -0.33 -51.29 -22.96
C HIS A 210 0.47 -52.03 -21.87
N PRO A 211 0.37 -53.35 -21.73
CA PRO A 211 0.98 -54.15 -20.63
C PRO A 211 2.51 -53.95 -20.48
N LEU A 212 3.21 -53.72 -21.58
CA LEU A 212 4.67 -53.43 -21.55
C LEU A 212 5.00 -52.09 -20.89
N ALA A 213 4.09 -51.10 -20.98
CA ALA A 213 4.31 -49.81 -20.33
C ALA A 213 4.26 -49.92 -18.81
N LEU A 214 3.41 -50.79 -18.27
CA LEU A 214 3.33 -51.05 -16.84
C LEU A 214 4.62 -51.67 -16.31
N GLN A 215 5.21 -52.62 -17.06
CA GLN A 215 6.48 -53.26 -16.70
C GLN A 215 7.65 -52.26 -16.72
N LEU A 216 7.72 -51.43 -17.74
CA LEU A 216 8.72 -50.36 -17.81
C LEU A 216 8.59 -49.37 -16.66
N ARG A 217 7.37 -49.00 -16.28
CA ARG A 217 7.12 -48.10 -15.17
C ARG A 217 7.52 -48.68 -13.82
N THR A 218 7.28 -49.99 -13.60
CA THR A 218 7.72 -50.67 -12.38
C THR A 218 9.26 -50.75 -12.32
N LEU A 219 9.93 -50.97 -13.44
CA LEU A 219 11.40 -50.95 -13.49
C LEU A 219 11.94 -49.52 -13.23
N GLN A 220 11.32 -48.48 -13.77
CA GLN A 220 11.70 -47.10 -13.49
C GLN A 220 11.57 -46.74 -12.01
N THR A 221 10.45 -47.09 -11.38
CA THR A 221 10.26 -46.86 -9.93
C THR A 221 11.28 -47.63 -9.09
N LEU A 222 11.63 -48.85 -9.47
CA LEU A 222 12.68 -49.60 -8.78
C LEU A 222 14.06 -48.94 -8.92
N VAL A 223 14.37 -48.38 -10.08
CA VAL A 223 15.62 -47.62 -10.29
C VAL A 223 15.62 -46.31 -9.47
N GLU A 224 14.50 -45.57 -9.43
CA GLU A 224 14.38 -44.36 -8.63
C GLU A 224 14.57 -44.65 -7.13
N ILE A 225 13.97 -45.74 -6.61
CA ILE A 225 14.12 -46.18 -5.23
C ILE A 225 15.56 -46.65 -4.95
N GLY A 226 16.23 -47.26 -5.94
CA GLY A 226 17.59 -47.77 -5.80
C GLY A 226 18.71 -46.72 -5.81
N VAL A 227 18.42 -45.48 -6.18
CA VAL A 227 19.38 -44.36 -6.17
C VAL A 227 19.66 -43.85 -4.74
N ASP A 228 18.73 -44.00 -3.83
CA ASP A 228 18.92 -43.65 -2.42
C ASP A 228 19.57 -44.80 -1.66
N LYS A 229 20.77 -44.59 -1.17
CA LYS A 229 21.78 -45.52 -0.67
C LYS A 229 21.38 -46.49 0.47
N ASN A 230 20.12 -46.60 0.88
CA ASN A 230 19.74 -47.44 2.04
C ASN A 230 18.33 -48.02 1.89
N THR A 231 18.06 -48.88 0.93
CA THR A 231 16.69 -49.30 0.69
C THR A 231 16.54 -50.82 0.80
N LEU A 232 15.77 -51.25 1.79
CA LEU A 232 15.14 -52.56 1.80
C LEU A 232 13.85 -52.47 0.97
N VAL A 233 13.84 -52.99 -0.25
CA VAL A 233 12.65 -53.02 -1.10
C VAL A 233 11.85 -54.30 -0.78
N ILE A 234 10.74 -54.18 -0.12
CA ILE A 234 9.77 -55.28 0.07
C ILE A 234 8.78 -55.20 -1.10
N ALA A 235 9.02 -56.02 -2.13
CA ALA A 235 8.09 -56.10 -3.26
C ALA A 235 7.01 -57.15 -2.97
N PRO A 236 5.70 -56.83 -3.19
CA PRO A 236 4.62 -57.80 -3.07
C PRO A 236 4.79 -58.95 -4.10
N ALA A 237 4.43 -60.13 -3.71
CA ALA A 237 4.62 -61.38 -4.51
C ALA A 237 4.18 -61.30 -6.00
N PRO A 238 3.11 -60.58 -6.38
CA PRO A 238 2.72 -60.41 -7.78
C PRO A 238 3.74 -59.68 -8.67
N LEU A 239 4.59 -58.82 -8.09
CA LEU A 239 5.63 -58.13 -8.85
C LEU A 239 6.85 -59.01 -9.12
N VAL A 240 7.12 -59.95 -8.25
CA VAL A 240 8.21 -60.91 -8.42
C VAL A 240 7.86 -61.95 -9.50
N SER A 241 6.61 -62.39 -9.60
CA SER A 241 6.16 -63.31 -10.66
C SER A 241 6.21 -62.67 -12.05
N SER A 242 5.85 -61.39 -12.18
CA SER A 242 5.90 -60.68 -13.45
C SER A 242 7.34 -60.49 -13.96
N ILE A 243 8.34 -60.32 -13.08
CA ILE A 243 9.75 -60.25 -13.45
C ILE A 243 10.22 -61.64 -13.97
N GLY A 244 9.77 -62.74 -13.34
CA GLY A 244 10.05 -64.11 -13.80
C GLY A 244 9.48 -64.37 -15.18
N ASP A 245 8.27 -63.88 -15.48
CA ASP A 245 7.66 -64.05 -16.79
C ASP A 245 8.38 -63.26 -17.90
N VAL A 246 8.93 -62.09 -17.60
CA VAL A 246 9.76 -61.30 -18.54
C VAL A 246 11.09 -62.02 -18.82
N MET A 247 11.75 -62.58 -17.81
CA MET A 247 12.97 -63.38 -18.02
C MET A 247 12.69 -64.63 -18.89
N ASN A 248 11.62 -65.35 -18.66
CA ASN A 248 11.21 -66.48 -19.47
C ASN A 248 10.91 -66.09 -20.95
N LEU A 249 10.36 -64.84 -21.19
CA LEU A 249 10.16 -64.36 -22.56
C LEU A 249 11.49 -64.06 -23.26
N ILE A 250 12.42 -63.42 -22.56
CA ILE A 250 13.74 -63.08 -23.09
C ILE A 250 14.52 -64.39 -23.45
N ASP A 251 14.46 -65.38 -22.56
CA ASP A 251 15.11 -66.72 -22.83
C ASP A 251 14.46 -67.40 -24.01
N ARG A 252 13.16 -67.31 -24.21
CA ARG A 252 12.46 -67.87 -25.39
C ARG A 252 12.85 -67.13 -26.67
N GLU A 253 12.96 -65.83 -26.68
CA GLU A 253 13.42 -65.08 -27.84
C GLU A 253 14.87 -65.35 -28.17
N ALA A 254 15.73 -65.47 -27.18
CA ALA A 254 17.13 -65.87 -27.36
C ALA A 254 17.26 -67.29 -27.96
N ALA A 255 16.42 -68.21 -27.50
CA ALA A 255 16.39 -69.61 -28.06
C ALA A 255 15.85 -69.59 -29.51
N VAL A 256 14.83 -68.80 -29.84
CA VAL A 256 14.35 -68.69 -31.24
C VAL A 256 15.36 -68.02 -32.16
N ALA A 257 16.11 -67.02 -31.66
CA ALA A 257 17.17 -66.36 -32.42
C ALA A 257 18.32 -67.32 -32.74
N GLN A 258 18.68 -68.23 -31.80
CA GLN A 258 19.68 -69.28 -32.03
C GLN A 258 19.21 -70.33 -33.04
N MET A 259 17.92 -70.70 -33.07
CA MET A 259 17.39 -71.63 -34.09
C MET A 259 17.27 -71.02 -35.48
N ARG A 260 17.28 -69.68 -35.65
CA ARG A 260 17.28 -69.01 -36.96
C ARG A 260 18.68 -68.77 -37.51
N ALA A 261 19.73 -69.03 -36.71
CA ALA A 261 21.12 -68.84 -37.09
C ALA A 261 21.82 -70.18 -37.52
N HIS A 262 21.12 -71.31 -37.48
CA HIS A 262 21.48 -72.61 -38.07
C HIS A 262 20.53 -72.97 -39.19
#